data_abe7cf56c72693f9b0710b964e9024f5
#
_entry.id   abe7cf56c72693f9b0710b964e9024f5
#
_cell.length_a   1.000
_cell.length_b   1.000
_cell.length_c   1.000
_cell.angle_alpha   90.00
_cell.angle_beta   90.00
_cell.angle_gamma   90.00
#
_symmetry.space_group_name_H-M   'P 1'
#
loop_
_entity.id
_entity.type
_entity.pdbx_description
1 polymer ?
#
loop_
_entity_poly.entity_id
_entity_poly.type
_entity_poly.pdbx_seq_one_letter_code
_entity_poly.pdbx_strand_id
1 'polypeptide(L)'
;MKRYIVALDEGTTSTRAVLYDVVTDRIIMQKSSPIEQFYPEPSFVEENANEIYAETLSSLVEVLESADDIHEIAGIGITNQRETVIAWDKETGKPLYNAIVWQCRRTAEYMRKLGETHGRFLHEKTGLLPDAFFSASKIKWLIDTVPAVNERLKEDKVLFGTVDSFLIYKLTGGKVFVTDITNASRTMLVNLK
;
A
#
# COMPACT_ATOMS: atom_id res chain seq x y z
N MET A 1 -21.22 1.14 24.37
CA MET A 1 -21.68 1.15 22.96
C MET A 1 -20.49 1.60 22.12
N LYS A 2 -20.30 1.07 20.90
CA LYS A 2 -19.21 1.56 20.04
C LYS A 2 -19.55 2.97 19.56
N ARG A 3 -18.70 3.92 19.90
CA ARG A 3 -18.90 5.34 19.64
C ARG A 3 -17.95 5.91 18.59
N TYR A 4 -16.75 5.34 18.48
CA TYR A 4 -15.70 5.89 17.64
C TYR A 4 -15.36 4.98 16.46
N ILE A 5 -14.95 5.59 15.36
CA ILE A 5 -14.29 4.95 14.22
C ILE A 5 -12.97 5.68 14.00
N VAL A 6 -11.91 4.92 13.72
CA VAL A 6 -10.65 5.48 13.25
C VAL A 6 -10.54 5.31 11.75
N ALA A 7 -10.16 6.36 11.05
CA ALA A 7 -9.78 6.30 9.63
C ALA A 7 -8.28 6.58 9.48
N LEU A 8 -7.58 5.71 8.76
CA LEU A 8 -6.22 5.91 8.31
C LEU A 8 -6.23 6.21 6.81
N ASP A 9 -5.65 7.34 6.42
CA ASP A 9 -5.55 7.79 5.03
C ASP A 9 -4.07 7.93 4.68
N GLU A 10 -3.55 6.92 3.99
CA GLU A 10 -2.15 6.86 3.56
C GLU A 10 -2.03 7.42 2.15
N GLY A 11 -1.79 8.72 2.06
CA GLY A 11 -1.58 9.42 0.80
C GLY A 11 -0.13 9.31 0.30
N THR A 12 0.13 9.88 -0.87
CA THR A 12 1.45 9.84 -1.50
C THR A 12 2.48 10.75 -0.81
N THR A 13 2.04 11.82 -0.16
CA THR A 13 2.94 12.82 0.46
C THR A 13 2.74 12.95 1.97
N SER A 14 1.74 12.28 2.50
CA SER A 14 1.44 12.31 3.93
C SER A 14 0.53 11.17 4.32
N THR A 15 0.70 10.68 5.54
CA THR A 15 -0.29 9.87 6.23
C THR A 15 -1.19 10.73 7.09
N ARG A 16 -2.41 10.25 7.34
CA ARG A 16 -3.36 10.90 8.25
C ARG A 16 -4.13 9.87 9.05
N ALA A 17 -4.30 10.11 10.34
CA ALA A 17 -5.24 9.40 11.20
C ALA A 17 -6.35 10.35 11.64
N VAL A 18 -7.57 9.85 11.73
CA VAL A 18 -8.76 10.60 12.15
C VAL A 18 -9.55 9.78 13.15
N LEU A 19 -9.90 10.36 14.30
CA LEU A 19 -10.86 9.83 15.26
C LEU A 19 -12.21 10.51 15.03
N TYR A 20 -13.20 9.72 14.65
CA TYR A 20 -14.54 10.19 14.35
C TYR A 20 -15.55 9.65 15.37
N ASP A 21 -16.35 10.53 15.94
CA ASP A 21 -17.45 10.21 16.85
C ASP A 21 -18.74 10.08 16.06
N VAL A 22 -19.27 8.85 15.97
CA VAL A 22 -20.51 8.56 15.23
C VAL A 22 -21.78 9.02 15.94
N VAL A 23 -21.70 9.32 17.23
CA VAL A 23 -22.85 9.81 18.02
C VAL A 23 -23.06 11.29 17.82
N THR A 24 -21.98 12.06 17.83
CA THR A 24 -22.04 13.54 17.67
C THR A 24 -21.84 13.98 16.21
N ASP A 25 -21.51 13.06 15.32
CA ASP A 25 -21.19 13.31 13.89
C ASP A 25 -20.04 14.32 13.73
N ARG A 26 -18.92 14.09 14.48
CA ARG A 26 -17.78 15.00 14.51
C ARG A 26 -16.44 14.28 14.46
N ILE A 27 -15.49 14.95 13.82
CA ILE A 27 -14.08 14.63 13.99
C ILE A 27 -13.64 15.15 15.37
N ILE A 28 -13.16 14.24 16.22
CA ILE A 28 -12.64 14.56 17.56
C ILE A 28 -11.17 14.99 17.47
N MET A 29 -10.40 14.24 16.69
CA MET A 29 -8.97 14.49 16.50
C MET A 29 -8.55 14.05 15.11
N GLN A 30 -7.60 14.77 14.53
CA GLN A 30 -6.87 14.32 13.36
C GLN A 30 -5.39 14.66 13.50
N LYS A 31 -4.55 13.74 13.02
CA LYS A 31 -3.10 13.91 12.93
C LYS A 31 -2.64 13.58 11.53
N SER A 32 -1.73 14.38 10.99
CA SER A 32 -1.09 14.12 9.70
C SER A 32 0.41 14.27 9.84
N SER A 33 1.16 13.37 9.22
CA SER A 33 2.62 13.39 9.13
C SER A 33 3.05 13.31 7.65
N PRO A 34 4.07 14.04 7.24
CA PRO A 34 4.60 13.96 5.88
C PRO A 34 5.29 12.62 5.64
N ILE A 35 5.33 12.19 4.36
CA ILE A 35 6.10 11.04 3.87
C ILE A 35 7.08 11.56 2.83
N GLU A 36 8.35 11.17 2.96
CA GLU A 36 9.40 11.59 2.04
C GLU A 36 9.41 10.74 0.76
N GLN A 37 9.49 11.41 -0.39
CA GLN A 37 9.66 10.76 -1.68
C GLN A 37 11.12 10.83 -2.13
N PHE A 38 11.63 9.72 -2.67
CA PHE A 38 12.98 9.59 -3.21
C PHE A 38 12.95 9.45 -4.72
N TYR A 39 13.91 10.04 -5.40
CA TYR A 39 14.05 10.02 -6.84
C TYR A 39 15.46 9.52 -7.23
N PRO A 40 15.78 8.22 -7.00
CA PRO A 40 17.15 7.71 -7.16
C PRO A 40 17.67 7.76 -8.59
N GLU A 41 16.78 7.68 -9.58
CA GLU A 41 17.10 7.79 -11.01
C GLU A 41 16.01 8.57 -11.76
N PRO A 42 16.24 9.06 -12.97
CA PRO A 42 15.21 9.67 -13.80
C PRO A 42 14.02 8.71 -13.95
N SER A 43 12.81 9.22 -13.75
CA SER A 43 11.56 8.46 -13.78
C SER A 43 11.32 7.47 -12.62
N PHE A 44 12.22 7.34 -11.67
CA PHE A 44 12.01 6.55 -10.46
C PHE A 44 11.37 7.40 -9.37
N VAL A 45 10.37 6.84 -8.69
CA VAL A 45 9.72 7.45 -7.52
C VAL A 45 9.56 6.35 -6.48
N GLU A 46 10.11 6.58 -5.30
CA GLU A 46 10.15 5.62 -4.21
C GLU A 46 9.80 6.29 -2.88
N GLU A 47 9.34 5.49 -1.93
CA GLU A 47 9.11 5.87 -0.54
C GLU A 47 9.69 4.80 0.39
N ASN A 48 10.08 5.20 1.60
CA ASN A 48 10.53 4.25 2.60
C ASN A 48 9.32 3.57 3.28
N ALA A 49 9.11 2.28 3.01
CA ALA A 49 7.99 1.54 3.57
C ALA A 49 8.00 1.46 5.11
N ASN A 50 9.17 1.54 5.76
CA ASN A 50 9.25 1.63 7.22
C ASN A 50 8.79 3.00 7.72
N GLU A 51 9.08 4.08 7.01
CA GLU A 51 8.59 5.42 7.33
C GLU A 51 7.06 5.49 7.18
N ILE A 52 6.51 4.97 6.06
CA ILE A 52 5.05 4.85 5.88
C ILE A 52 4.42 4.19 7.11
N TYR A 53 4.93 3.04 7.55
CA TYR A 53 4.40 2.37 8.73
C TYR A 53 4.60 3.15 10.03
N ALA A 54 5.79 3.72 10.24
CA ALA A 54 6.11 4.43 11.49
C ALA A 54 5.25 5.69 11.66
N GLU A 55 5.09 6.49 10.60
CA GLU A 55 4.28 7.71 10.62
C GLU A 55 2.78 7.39 10.73
N THR A 56 2.31 6.33 10.05
CA THR A 56 0.94 5.84 10.22
C THR A 56 0.68 5.40 11.66
N LEU A 57 1.59 4.63 12.26
CA LEU A 57 1.46 4.15 13.63
C LEU A 57 1.51 5.31 14.64
N SER A 58 2.42 6.26 14.47
CA SER A 58 2.52 7.45 15.31
C SER A 58 1.23 8.27 15.26
N SER A 59 0.73 8.55 14.07
CA SER A 59 -0.53 9.27 13.88
C SER A 59 -1.73 8.52 14.47
N LEU A 60 -1.76 7.19 14.33
CA LEU A 60 -2.78 6.34 14.94
C LEU A 60 -2.77 6.43 16.46
N VAL A 61 -1.60 6.31 17.10
CA VAL A 61 -1.47 6.37 18.57
C VAL A 61 -1.96 7.73 19.09
N GLU A 62 -1.55 8.84 18.48
CA GLU A 62 -1.99 10.17 18.90
C GLU A 62 -3.52 10.34 18.85
N VAL A 63 -4.19 9.83 17.82
CA VAL A 63 -5.66 9.95 17.76
C VAL A 63 -6.37 8.98 18.72
N LEU A 64 -5.78 7.82 19.01
CA LEU A 64 -6.31 6.89 20.00
C LEU A 64 -6.27 7.46 21.41
N GLU A 65 -5.22 8.21 21.77
CA GLU A 65 -5.07 8.89 23.06
C GLU A 65 -6.14 9.97 23.27
N SER A 66 -6.79 10.45 22.21
CA SER A 66 -7.88 11.44 22.28
C SER A 66 -9.26 10.82 22.47
N ALA A 67 -9.39 9.49 22.47
CA ALA A 67 -10.64 8.82 22.78
C ALA A 67 -10.87 8.77 24.29
N ASP A 68 -12.09 9.06 24.75
CA ASP A 68 -12.47 8.97 26.16
C ASP A 68 -12.29 7.52 26.68
N ASP A 69 -12.62 6.53 25.85
CA ASP A 69 -12.41 5.11 26.11
C ASP A 69 -12.09 4.37 24.81
N ILE A 70 -10.89 3.81 24.73
CA ILE A 70 -10.44 3.03 23.56
C ILE A 70 -11.31 1.79 23.30
N HIS A 71 -11.98 1.24 24.31
CA HIS A 71 -12.92 0.14 24.14
C HIS A 71 -14.20 0.54 23.41
N GLU A 72 -14.48 1.83 23.27
CA GLU A 72 -15.59 2.33 22.45
C GLU A 72 -15.28 2.43 20.96
N ILE A 73 -14.03 2.16 20.53
CA ILE A 73 -13.64 2.14 19.11
C ILE A 73 -14.28 0.91 18.45
N ALA A 74 -15.04 1.15 17.39
CA ALA A 74 -15.70 0.12 16.60
C ALA A 74 -14.74 -0.63 15.67
N GLY A 75 -13.77 0.10 15.10
CA GLY A 75 -12.81 -0.43 14.16
C GLY A 75 -11.95 0.65 13.53
N ILE A 76 -11.00 0.21 12.70
CA ILE A 76 -10.10 1.06 11.93
C ILE A 76 -10.35 0.80 10.45
N GLY A 77 -10.69 1.84 9.69
CA GLY A 77 -10.74 1.81 8.23
C GLY A 77 -9.44 2.33 7.65
N ILE A 78 -8.97 1.72 6.57
CA ILE A 78 -7.73 2.12 5.88
C ILE A 78 -8.07 2.50 4.44
N THR A 79 -7.62 3.67 4.00
CA THR A 79 -7.54 4.08 2.61
C THR A 79 -6.10 4.46 2.29
N ASN A 80 -5.69 4.35 1.03
CA ASN A 80 -4.28 4.52 0.69
C ASN A 80 -4.05 4.97 -0.75
N GLN A 81 -2.84 5.42 -1.04
CA GLN A 81 -2.32 5.55 -2.39
C GLN A 81 -2.34 4.18 -3.08
N ARG A 82 -3.23 4.00 -4.05
CA ARG A 82 -3.35 2.73 -4.78
C ARG A 82 -2.17 2.53 -5.72
N GLU A 83 -1.97 1.31 -6.23
CA GLU A 83 -0.96 0.90 -7.20
C GLU A 83 0.49 0.97 -6.70
N THR A 84 0.79 1.70 -5.61
CA THR A 84 2.09 1.67 -4.94
C THR A 84 2.34 0.27 -4.40
N VAL A 85 3.54 -0.28 -4.64
CA VAL A 85 3.90 -1.67 -4.33
C VAL A 85 5.00 -1.72 -3.29
N ILE A 86 4.81 -2.60 -2.32
CA ILE A 86 5.81 -2.95 -1.31
C ILE A 86 6.09 -4.45 -1.41
N ALA A 87 7.37 -4.84 -1.34
CA ALA A 87 7.82 -6.21 -1.15
C ALA A 87 8.43 -6.34 0.23
N TRP A 88 8.01 -7.35 1.00
CA TRP A 88 8.55 -7.58 2.35
C TRP A 88 8.72 -9.05 2.65
N ASP A 89 9.60 -9.32 3.60
CA ASP A 89 9.84 -10.65 4.14
C ASP A 89 8.65 -11.10 5.01
N LYS A 90 8.05 -12.23 4.70
CA LYS A 90 6.84 -12.72 5.39
C LYS A 90 7.09 -13.22 6.81
N GLU A 91 8.32 -13.50 7.18
CA GLU A 91 8.65 -13.96 8.55
C GLU A 91 8.91 -12.78 9.48
N THR A 92 9.58 -11.75 8.95
CA THR A 92 10.02 -10.59 9.76
C THR A 92 9.19 -9.33 9.56
N GLY A 93 8.42 -9.26 8.49
CA GLY A 93 7.69 -8.05 8.08
C GLY A 93 8.61 -6.90 7.64
N LYS A 94 9.90 -7.18 7.36
CA LYS A 94 10.85 -6.15 6.92
C LYS A 94 10.73 -5.93 5.41
N PRO A 95 10.60 -4.68 4.95
CA PRO A 95 10.67 -4.36 3.52
C PRO A 95 12.00 -4.83 2.94
N LEU A 96 11.96 -5.41 1.74
CA LEU A 96 13.12 -5.89 1.00
C LEU A 96 13.63 -4.86 0.00
N TYR A 97 12.83 -3.83 -0.26
CA TYR A 97 13.13 -2.67 -1.10
C TYR A 97 12.23 -1.50 -0.69
N ASN A 98 12.53 -0.30 -1.15
CA ASN A 98 11.63 0.84 -1.01
C ASN A 98 10.28 0.56 -1.70
N ALA A 99 9.21 1.16 -1.23
CA ALA A 99 7.93 1.16 -1.92
C ALA A 99 8.08 1.81 -3.29
N ILE A 100 7.65 1.14 -4.36
CA ILE A 100 7.64 1.73 -5.71
C ILE A 100 6.31 2.45 -5.89
N VAL A 101 6.37 3.77 -5.93
CA VAL A 101 5.19 4.65 -5.97
C VAL A 101 4.46 4.53 -7.31
N TRP A 102 3.15 4.74 -7.29
CA TRP A 102 2.28 4.70 -8.48
C TRP A 102 2.75 5.63 -9.61
N GLN A 103 3.37 6.75 -9.28
CA GLN A 103 3.94 7.74 -10.23
C GLN A 103 5.19 7.23 -10.96
N CYS A 104 5.84 6.18 -10.44
CA CYS A 104 7.09 5.66 -10.98
C CYS A 104 6.93 5.12 -12.40
N ARG A 105 7.81 5.54 -13.31
CA ARG A 105 7.76 5.17 -14.73
C ARG A 105 8.87 4.18 -15.15
N ARG A 106 9.60 3.58 -14.17
CA ARG A 106 10.72 2.63 -14.46
C ARG A 106 10.35 1.46 -15.35
N THR A 107 9.07 1.06 -15.35
CA THR A 107 8.56 -0.06 -16.15
C THR A 107 7.83 0.39 -17.41
N ALA A 108 7.86 1.68 -17.77
CA ALA A 108 7.08 2.22 -18.89
C ALA A 108 7.42 1.54 -20.23
N GLU A 109 8.71 1.35 -20.52
CA GLU A 109 9.15 0.72 -21.77
C GLU A 109 8.74 -0.77 -21.83
N TYR A 110 8.86 -1.50 -20.70
CA TYR A 110 8.37 -2.87 -20.61
C TYR A 110 6.85 -2.94 -20.88
N MET A 111 6.07 -2.06 -20.26
CA MET A 111 4.62 -2.04 -20.44
C MET A 111 4.18 -1.61 -21.84
N ARG A 112 4.93 -0.69 -22.47
CA ARG A 112 4.71 -0.32 -23.87
C ARG A 112 4.86 -1.55 -24.80
N LYS A 113 5.98 -2.29 -24.69
CA LYS A 113 6.23 -3.51 -25.46
C LYS A 113 5.20 -4.61 -25.20
N LEU A 114 4.83 -4.81 -23.94
CA LEU A 114 3.81 -5.78 -23.54
C LEU A 114 2.45 -5.41 -24.13
N GLY A 115 2.13 -4.11 -24.18
CA GLY A 115 0.90 -3.60 -24.77
C GLY A 115 0.78 -3.88 -26.26
N GLU A 116 1.87 -3.83 -27.02
CA GLU A 116 1.90 -4.13 -28.45
C GLU A 116 1.51 -5.59 -28.76
N THR A 117 1.88 -6.52 -27.88
CA THR A 117 1.67 -7.96 -28.09
C THR A 117 0.48 -8.53 -27.31
N HIS A 118 0.19 -8.02 -26.12
CA HIS A 118 -0.80 -8.58 -25.21
C HIS A 118 -1.85 -7.55 -24.74
N GLY A 119 -1.86 -6.33 -25.29
CA GLY A 119 -2.72 -5.24 -24.80
C GLY A 119 -4.19 -5.59 -24.78
N ARG A 120 -4.70 -6.22 -25.85
CA ARG A 120 -6.10 -6.66 -25.94
C ARG A 120 -6.43 -7.69 -24.85
N PHE A 121 -5.58 -8.71 -24.69
CA PHE A 121 -5.77 -9.75 -23.67
C PHE A 121 -5.82 -9.16 -22.26
N LEU A 122 -4.87 -8.28 -21.93
CA LEU A 122 -4.81 -7.60 -20.62
C LEU A 122 -6.06 -6.77 -20.37
N HIS A 123 -6.50 -5.99 -21.36
CA HIS A 123 -7.71 -5.19 -21.26
C HIS A 123 -8.97 -6.04 -21.06
N GLU A 124 -9.14 -7.11 -21.84
CA GLU A 124 -10.29 -8.03 -21.72
C GLU A 124 -10.33 -8.74 -20.34
N LYS A 125 -9.15 -9.01 -19.74
CA LYS A 125 -9.07 -9.67 -18.43
C LYS A 125 -9.23 -8.73 -17.26
N THR A 126 -8.60 -7.56 -17.31
CA THR A 126 -8.47 -6.67 -16.14
C THR A 126 -9.29 -5.38 -16.25
N GLY A 127 -9.80 -5.04 -17.45
CA GLY A 127 -10.41 -3.74 -17.73
C GLY A 127 -9.40 -2.59 -17.85
N LEU A 128 -8.09 -2.87 -17.68
CA LEU A 128 -7.04 -1.86 -17.66
C LEU A 128 -6.23 -1.86 -18.96
N LEU A 129 -5.79 -0.69 -19.38
CA LEU A 129 -4.81 -0.58 -20.47
C LEU A 129 -3.40 -0.79 -19.91
N PRO A 130 -2.48 -1.47 -20.63
CA PRO A 130 -1.11 -1.70 -20.19
C PRO A 130 -0.39 -0.37 -19.90
N ASP A 131 -0.06 -0.13 -18.64
CA ASP A 131 0.69 1.05 -18.20
C ASP A 131 1.55 0.74 -16.98
N ALA A 132 2.69 1.45 -16.84
CA ALA A 132 3.57 1.40 -15.68
C ALA A 132 2.91 1.88 -14.38
N PHE A 133 1.78 2.54 -14.49
CA PHE A 133 0.97 3.01 -13.37
C PHE A 133 0.57 1.86 -12.43
N PHE A 134 0.20 0.71 -12.97
CA PHE A 134 -0.35 -0.42 -12.22
C PHE A 134 0.72 -1.28 -11.54
N SER A 135 0.32 -2.05 -10.52
CA SER A 135 1.24 -2.75 -9.60
C SER A 135 2.01 -3.89 -10.27
N ALA A 136 1.40 -4.65 -11.18
CA ALA A 136 1.97 -5.89 -11.74
C ALA A 136 3.39 -5.73 -12.32
N SER A 137 3.62 -4.66 -13.10
CA SER A 137 4.93 -4.42 -13.71
C SER A 137 6.01 -4.05 -12.69
N LYS A 138 5.63 -3.37 -11.60
CA LYS A 138 6.53 -3.03 -10.50
C LYS A 138 6.93 -4.27 -9.72
N ILE A 139 5.98 -5.19 -9.48
CA ILE A 139 6.26 -6.49 -8.84
C ILE A 139 7.24 -7.28 -9.71
N LYS A 140 6.98 -7.37 -11.02
CA LYS A 140 7.93 -8.03 -11.94
C LYS A 140 9.31 -7.40 -11.87
N TRP A 141 9.41 -6.09 -11.90
CA TRP A 141 10.68 -5.37 -11.79
C TRP A 141 11.41 -5.71 -10.48
N LEU A 142 10.71 -5.75 -9.34
CA LEU A 142 11.28 -6.13 -8.04
C LEU A 142 11.85 -7.54 -8.08
N ILE A 143 11.12 -8.49 -8.67
CA ILE A 143 11.56 -9.89 -8.82
C ILE A 143 12.81 -9.99 -9.69
N ASP A 144 12.83 -9.29 -10.81
CA ASP A 144 13.91 -9.41 -11.80
C ASP A 144 15.18 -8.66 -11.37
N THR A 145 15.06 -7.58 -10.58
CA THR A 145 16.14 -6.62 -10.39
C THR A 145 16.68 -6.57 -8.97
N VAL A 146 15.87 -6.92 -7.95
CA VAL A 146 16.27 -6.82 -6.54
C VAL A 146 16.72 -8.18 -6.01
N PRO A 147 18.02 -8.41 -5.76
CA PRO A 147 18.54 -9.72 -5.32
C PRO A 147 17.85 -10.24 -4.06
N ALA A 148 17.64 -9.38 -3.05
CA ALA A 148 16.98 -9.76 -1.80
C ALA A 148 15.54 -10.28 -2.02
N VAL A 149 14.79 -9.67 -2.97
CA VAL A 149 13.44 -10.14 -3.33
C VAL A 149 13.53 -11.50 -4.03
N ASN A 150 14.44 -11.65 -4.99
CA ASN A 150 14.60 -12.89 -5.76
C ASN A 150 15.01 -14.07 -4.85
N GLU A 151 15.94 -13.84 -3.93
CA GLU A 151 16.40 -14.86 -2.96
C GLU A 151 15.24 -15.31 -2.05
N ARG A 152 14.53 -14.37 -1.45
CA ARG A 152 13.40 -14.68 -0.56
C ARG A 152 12.22 -15.30 -1.31
N LEU A 153 12.03 -14.95 -2.59
CA LEU A 153 10.99 -15.57 -3.43
C LEU A 153 11.28 -17.06 -3.67
N LYS A 154 12.53 -17.45 -3.90
CA LYS A 154 12.92 -18.86 -4.04
C LYS A 154 12.65 -19.70 -2.79
N GLU A 155 12.66 -19.05 -1.63
CA GLU A 155 12.35 -19.68 -0.34
C GLU A 155 10.86 -19.64 0.03
N ASP A 156 10.00 -19.09 -0.84
CA ASP A 156 8.59 -18.79 -0.56
C ASP A 156 8.40 -17.88 0.66
N LYS A 157 9.30 -16.90 0.85
CA LYS A 157 9.33 -15.99 2.01
C LYS A 157 9.17 -14.52 1.66
N VAL A 158 8.59 -14.19 0.53
CA VAL A 158 8.27 -12.83 0.16
C VAL A 158 6.76 -12.63 0.03
N LEU A 159 6.29 -11.49 0.47
CA LEU A 159 4.95 -10.98 0.19
C LEU A 159 5.06 -9.70 -0.64
N PHE A 160 4.14 -9.56 -1.58
CA PHE A 160 3.94 -8.35 -2.36
C PHE A 160 2.55 -7.82 -2.09
N GLY A 161 2.43 -6.54 -1.86
CA GLY A 161 1.13 -5.94 -1.64
C GLY A 161 1.09 -4.45 -1.95
N THR A 162 -0.11 -3.92 -1.98
CA THR A 162 -0.38 -2.49 -1.91
C THR A 162 -0.21 -2.00 -0.47
N VAL A 163 -0.25 -0.70 -0.26
CA VAL A 163 0.04 -0.10 1.05
C VAL A 163 -0.92 -0.59 2.14
N ASP A 164 -2.21 -0.76 1.82
CA ASP A 164 -3.20 -1.34 2.75
C ASP A 164 -2.77 -2.73 3.26
N SER A 165 -2.37 -3.62 2.34
CA SER A 165 -1.92 -4.97 2.70
C SER A 165 -0.71 -4.96 3.63
N PHE A 166 0.24 -4.08 3.38
CA PHE A 166 1.43 -3.92 4.21
C PHE A 166 1.07 -3.37 5.60
N LEU A 167 0.24 -2.32 5.66
CA LEU A 167 -0.20 -1.74 6.93
C LEU A 167 -1.00 -2.75 7.77
N ILE A 168 -1.96 -3.46 7.17
CA ILE A 168 -2.73 -4.50 7.87
C ILE A 168 -1.79 -5.59 8.39
N TYR A 169 -0.86 -6.04 7.55
CA TYR A 169 0.12 -7.05 7.96
C TYR A 169 0.95 -6.58 9.17
N LYS A 170 1.48 -5.36 9.13
CA LYS A 170 2.26 -4.78 10.24
C LYS A 170 1.43 -4.56 11.50
N LEU A 171 0.26 -3.96 11.39
CA LEU A 171 -0.63 -3.67 12.51
C LEU A 171 -1.17 -4.92 13.19
N THR A 172 -1.27 -6.04 12.47
CA THR A 172 -1.71 -7.34 13.02
C THR A 172 -0.57 -8.25 13.46
N GLY A 173 0.68 -7.76 13.43
CA GLY A 173 1.85 -8.57 13.79
C GLY A 173 2.05 -9.78 12.87
N GLY A 174 1.79 -9.62 11.56
CA GLY A 174 1.95 -10.65 10.55
C GLY A 174 0.82 -11.68 10.45
N LYS A 175 -0.27 -11.50 11.20
CA LYS A 175 -1.37 -12.47 11.26
C LYS A 175 -2.36 -12.37 10.10
N VAL A 176 -2.49 -11.18 9.50
CA VAL A 176 -3.48 -10.93 8.45
C VAL A 176 -2.78 -10.35 7.21
N PHE A 177 -2.99 -11.00 6.07
CA PHE A 177 -2.51 -10.54 4.76
C PHE A 177 -3.70 -10.52 3.81
N VAL A 178 -4.24 -9.34 3.58
CA VAL A 178 -5.44 -9.12 2.76
C VAL A 178 -5.32 -7.78 2.05
N THR A 179 -6.14 -7.59 1.03
CA THR A 179 -6.43 -6.31 0.39
C THR A 179 -7.92 -6.20 0.12
N ASP A 180 -8.38 -5.05 -0.30
CA ASP A 180 -9.76 -4.84 -0.74
C ASP A 180 -9.86 -4.82 -2.28
N ILE A 181 -11.10 -4.87 -2.78
CA ILE A 181 -11.35 -4.89 -4.23
C ILE A 181 -10.92 -3.60 -4.92
N THR A 182 -10.94 -2.45 -4.24
CA THR A 182 -10.58 -1.16 -4.83
C THR A 182 -9.06 -1.04 -5.05
N ASN A 183 -8.24 -1.66 -4.19
CA ASN A 183 -6.80 -1.83 -4.38
C ASN A 183 -6.50 -2.96 -5.37
N ALA A 184 -7.08 -4.14 -5.17
CA ALA A 184 -6.84 -5.32 -6.00
C ALA A 184 -7.13 -5.06 -7.49
N SER A 185 -8.24 -4.39 -7.81
CA SER A 185 -8.61 -4.05 -9.19
C SER A 185 -7.60 -3.14 -9.91
N ARG A 186 -6.73 -2.44 -9.17
CA ARG A 186 -5.71 -1.53 -9.70
C ARG A 186 -4.34 -2.19 -9.82
N THR A 187 -4.20 -3.45 -9.48
CA THR A 187 -2.92 -4.17 -9.57
C THR A 187 -2.60 -4.70 -10.97
N MET A 188 -3.56 -4.83 -11.86
CA MET A 188 -3.49 -5.58 -13.13
C MET A 188 -3.26 -7.10 -12.91
N LEU A 189 -3.57 -7.62 -11.72
CA LEU A 189 -3.45 -9.03 -11.36
C LEU A 189 -4.81 -9.70 -11.11
N VAL A 190 -5.89 -8.94 -11.16
CA VAL A 190 -7.25 -9.43 -10.92
C VAL A 190 -8.00 -9.59 -12.23
N ASN A 191 -8.61 -10.75 -12.41
CA ASN A 191 -9.52 -11.01 -13.53
C ASN A 191 -10.93 -10.52 -13.18
N LEU A 192 -11.56 -9.80 -14.09
CA LEU A 192 -12.93 -9.28 -13.92
C LEU A 192 -14.03 -10.35 -14.08
N LYS A 193 -13.69 -11.57 -14.47
CA LYS A 193 -14.64 -12.67 -14.71
C LYS A 193 -14.43 -13.83 -13.78
#